data_9a3d156087c3877313830e610f79fab6
#
_entry.id   9a3d156087c3877313830e610f79fab6
#
_cell.length_a   1.000
_cell.length_b   1.000
_cell.length_c   1.000
_cell.angle_alpha   90.00
_cell.angle_beta   90.00
_cell.angle_gamma   90.00
#
_symmetry.space_group_name_H-M   'P 1'
#
loop_
_entity.id
_entity.type
_entity.pdbx_description
1 polymer ?
#
loop_
_entity_poly.entity_id
_entity_poly.type
_entity_poly.pdbx_seq_one_letter_code
_entity_poly.pdbx_strand_id
1 'polypeptide(L)'
;MNMNQAVIAPSLYSVAIFVSQVDRAVEFYRDMLGLPMLKHGSFGAEFLDGDTHLGVHPAVHPESKALVGRHTGITLFVPDLLHYCGVLHDRGVRFVTEPTQQPWGIMAMVADPDGNMLALWEDKLPEGQEQTHQAVDQADGTA
;
A
#
# COMPACT_ATOMS: atom_id res chain seq x y z
N MET A 1 -10.86 36.28 -9.54
CA MET A 1 -9.67 35.87 -8.82
C MET A 1 -8.44 36.22 -9.62
N ASN A 2 -7.45 36.70 -8.96
CA ASN A 2 -6.21 37.05 -9.63
C ASN A 2 -5.45 35.78 -9.99
N MET A 3 -5.16 35.62 -11.27
CA MET A 3 -4.50 34.41 -11.74
C MET A 3 -3.07 34.31 -11.22
N ASN A 4 -2.48 35.42 -10.81
CA ASN A 4 -1.13 35.36 -10.26
C ASN A 4 -1.08 35.11 -8.78
N GLN A 5 -2.22 35.05 -8.14
CA GLN A 5 -2.25 34.77 -6.73
C GLN A 5 -1.89 33.31 -6.54
N ALA A 6 -0.89 33.06 -5.72
CA ALA A 6 -0.42 31.71 -5.52
C ALA A 6 -1.49 30.90 -4.82
N VAL A 7 -1.75 29.72 -5.36
CA VAL A 7 -2.61 28.75 -4.73
C VAL A 7 -1.73 27.56 -4.40
N ILE A 8 -1.64 27.25 -3.10
CA ILE A 8 -0.84 26.10 -2.69
C ILE A 8 -1.62 24.85 -3.07
N ALA A 9 -1.04 24.07 -3.95
CA ALA A 9 -1.69 22.86 -4.41
C ALA A 9 -1.78 21.84 -3.27
N PRO A 10 -2.88 21.11 -3.17
CA PRO A 10 -2.95 20.03 -2.20
C PRO A 10 -2.03 18.88 -2.59
N SER A 11 -1.65 18.10 -1.61
CA SER A 11 -0.88 16.89 -1.82
C SER A 11 -1.65 15.71 -1.26
N LEU A 12 -1.29 14.50 -1.70
CA LEU A 12 -1.97 13.31 -1.20
C LEU A 12 -1.39 12.96 0.17
N TYR A 13 -2.16 13.16 1.22
CA TYR A 13 -1.71 12.93 2.57
C TYR A 13 -1.81 11.46 2.98
N SER A 14 -2.95 10.84 2.72
CA SER A 14 -3.15 9.46 3.09
C SER A 14 -4.19 8.79 2.22
N VAL A 15 -4.11 7.47 2.17
CA VAL A 15 -5.17 6.62 1.63
C VAL A 15 -5.65 5.74 2.77
N ALA A 16 -6.94 5.40 2.78
CA ALA A 16 -7.53 4.72 3.90
C ALA A 16 -8.09 3.35 3.51
N ILE A 17 -7.86 2.39 4.39
CA ILE A 17 -8.49 1.08 4.32
C ILE A 17 -9.39 0.97 5.54
N PHE A 18 -10.64 0.60 5.35
CA PHE A 18 -11.58 0.45 6.45
C PHE A 18 -11.68 -1.01 6.85
N VAL A 19 -11.67 -1.26 8.14
CA VAL A 19 -11.60 -2.61 8.70
C VAL A 19 -12.66 -2.78 9.78
N SER A 20 -13.03 -4.02 10.03
CA SER A 20 -14.02 -4.33 11.06
C SER A 20 -13.38 -4.35 12.45
N GLN A 21 -12.13 -4.77 12.56
CA GLN A 21 -11.43 -4.86 13.84
C GLN A 21 -10.01 -4.35 13.69
N VAL A 22 -9.73 -3.24 14.38
CA VAL A 22 -8.43 -2.57 14.24
C VAL A 22 -7.29 -3.46 14.70
N ASP A 23 -7.45 -4.19 15.82
CA ASP A 23 -6.36 -5.00 16.34
C ASP A 23 -5.94 -6.09 15.37
N ARG A 24 -6.91 -6.75 14.73
CA ARG A 24 -6.60 -7.77 13.72
C ARG A 24 -5.92 -7.17 12.51
N ALA A 25 -6.37 -5.98 12.13
CA ALA A 25 -5.78 -5.30 10.98
C ALA A 25 -4.35 -4.87 11.29
N VAL A 26 -4.10 -4.34 12.49
CA VAL A 26 -2.75 -3.94 12.88
C VAL A 26 -1.81 -5.15 12.86
N GLU A 27 -2.26 -6.28 13.37
CA GLU A 27 -1.46 -7.49 13.32
C GLU A 27 -1.11 -7.86 11.87
N PHE A 28 -2.07 -7.73 10.97
CA PHE A 28 -1.83 -8.06 9.58
C PHE A 28 -0.84 -7.07 8.94
N TYR A 29 -1.11 -5.78 9.03
CA TYR A 29 -0.30 -4.78 8.33
C TYR A 29 1.07 -4.60 8.96
N ARG A 30 1.16 -4.64 10.29
CA ARG A 30 2.42 -4.47 10.97
C ARG A 30 3.24 -5.75 10.97
N ASP A 31 2.63 -6.88 11.36
CA ASP A 31 3.39 -8.09 11.63
C ASP A 31 3.47 -9.03 10.44
N MET A 32 2.40 -9.15 9.67
CA MET A 32 2.40 -10.06 8.53
C MET A 32 2.98 -9.39 7.29
N LEU A 33 2.52 -8.19 6.93
CA LEU A 33 3.09 -7.47 5.80
C LEU A 33 4.39 -6.78 6.16
N GLY A 34 4.61 -6.46 7.41
CA GLY A 34 5.85 -5.82 7.85
C GLY A 34 5.91 -4.33 7.55
N LEU A 35 4.78 -3.65 7.46
CA LEU A 35 4.78 -2.21 7.19
C LEU A 35 5.18 -1.45 8.45
N PRO A 36 6.03 -0.42 8.33
CA PRO A 36 6.36 0.40 9.50
C PRO A 36 5.13 1.14 9.99
N MET A 37 4.83 0.99 11.27
CA MET A 37 3.67 1.62 11.90
C MET A 37 4.12 2.94 12.52
N LEU A 38 3.37 4.00 12.21
CA LEU A 38 3.70 5.33 12.71
C LEU A 38 2.87 5.70 13.93
N LYS A 39 1.59 5.39 13.91
CA LYS A 39 0.66 5.74 14.98
C LYS A 39 -0.34 4.62 15.17
N HIS A 40 -0.86 4.50 16.38
CA HIS A 40 -1.88 3.51 16.71
C HIS A 40 -2.70 4.05 17.88
N GLY A 41 -3.99 4.05 17.74
CA GLY A 41 -4.90 4.53 18.78
C GLY A 41 -6.33 4.16 18.45
N SER A 42 -7.27 4.82 19.12
CA SER A 42 -8.69 4.54 18.89
C SER A 42 -9.13 4.92 17.47
N PHE A 43 -8.40 5.82 16.81
CA PHE A 43 -8.69 6.20 15.44
C PHE A 43 -8.30 5.11 14.43
N GLY A 44 -7.52 4.12 14.84
CA GLY A 44 -6.96 3.10 13.98
C GLY A 44 -5.45 3.13 14.01
N ALA A 45 -4.82 2.99 12.85
CA ALA A 45 -3.37 2.98 12.75
C ALA A 45 -2.93 3.65 11.46
N GLU A 46 -1.71 4.18 11.46
CA GLU A 46 -1.09 4.73 10.26
C GLU A 46 0.24 4.04 10.02
N PHE A 47 0.51 3.77 8.75
CA PHE A 47 1.72 3.08 8.32
C PHE A 47 2.40 3.88 7.22
N LEU A 48 3.69 3.59 7.01
CA LEU A 48 4.50 4.14 5.94
C LEU A 48 4.85 5.60 6.19
N ASP A 49 6.14 5.87 6.33
CA ASP A 49 6.63 7.20 6.73
C ASP A 49 6.99 8.09 5.55
N GLY A 50 6.53 7.77 4.36
CA GLY A 50 6.73 8.63 3.20
C GLY A 50 5.78 9.82 3.21
N ASP A 51 5.68 10.48 2.06
CA ASP A 51 4.81 11.64 1.93
C ASP A 51 3.33 11.26 2.03
N THR A 52 2.99 10.06 1.60
CA THR A 52 1.61 9.55 1.66
C THR A 52 1.56 8.39 2.63
N HIS A 53 0.67 8.46 3.59
CA HIS A 53 0.52 7.42 4.59
C HIS A 53 -0.60 6.47 4.24
N LEU A 54 -0.51 5.25 4.76
CA LEU A 54 -1.59 4.28 4.67
C LEU A 54 -2.33 4.27 6.01
N GLY A 55 -3.59 4.68 5.99
CA GLY A 55 -4.41 4.66 7.19
C GLY A 55 -5.27 3.42 7.22
N VAL A 56 -5.37 2.81 8.39
CA VAL A 56 -6.25 1.67 8.63
C VAL A 56 -7.21 2.09 9.72
N HIS A 57 -8.48 2.25 9.38
CA HIS A 57 -9.46 2.87 10.28
C HIS A 57 -10.64 1.96 10.55
N PRO A 58 -11.23 2.02 11.74
CA PRO A 58 -12.43 1.24 12.01
C PRO A 58 -13.59 1.77 11.18
N ALA A 59 -14.38 0.86 10.64
CA ALA A 59 -15.54 1.21 9.83
C ALA A 59 -16.72 1.42 10.77
N VAL A 60 -16.98 2.68 11.14
CA VAL A 60 -18.02 2.99 12.11
C VAL A 60 -19.27 3.62 11.51
N HIS A 61 -19.18 4.10 10.28
CA HIS A 61 -20.32 4.72 9.59
C HIS A 61 -20.79 3.82 8.45
N PRO A 62 -22.05 3.94 8.02
CA PRO A 62 -22.54 3.09 6.92
C PRO A 62 -21.68 3.19 5.68
N GLU A 63 -21.20 4.40 5.35
CA GLU A 63 -20.39 4.61 4.16
C GLU A 63 -19.07 3.85 4.26
N SER A 64 -18.42 3.88 5.42
CA SER A 64 -17.16 3.18 5.57
C SER A 64 -17.35 1.69 5.71
N LYS A 65 -18.46 1.26 6.33
CA LYS A 65 -18.76 -0.18 6.41
C LYS A 65 -18.95 -0.78 5.03
N ALA A 66 -19.50 -0.01 4.09
CA ALA A 66 -19.69 -0.48 2.73
C ALA A 66 -18.36 -0.67 1.99
N LEU A 67 -17.28 -0.08 2.51
CA LEU A 67 -15.97 -0.18 1.87
C LEU A 67 -15.12 -1.31 2.44
N VAL A 68 -15.60 -2.01 3.46
CA VAL A 68 -14.84 -3.12 4.03
C VAL A 68 -14.90 -4.31 3.08
N GLY A 69 -13.74 -4.90 2.81
CA GLY A 69 -13.67 -6.07 1.94
C GLY A 69 -13.61 -5.76 0.47
N ARG A 70 -13.17 -4.55 0.10
CA ARG A 70 -13.14 -4.13 -1.29
C ARG A 70 -11.77 -4.32 -1.92
N HIS A 71 -11.75 -4.26 -3.23
CA HIS A 71 -10.51 -4.05 -3.96
C HIS A 71 -10.10 -2.60 -3.71
N THR A 72 -9.00 -2.39 -3.00
CA THR A 72 -8.66 -1.05 -2.55
C THR A 72 -8.08 -0.15 -3.65
N GLY A 73 -7.52 -0.75 -4.69
CA GLY A 73 -6.80 0.01 -5.70
C GLY A 73 -5.40 0.44 -5.26
N ILE A 74 -4.97 0.00 -4.09
CA ILE A 74 -3.65 0.36 -3.56
C ILE A 74 -2.63 -0.65 -4.03
N THR A 75 -1.50 -0.16 -4.53
CA THR A 75 -0.38 -1.00 -4.94
C THR A 75 0.82 -0.64 -4.09
N LEU A 76 1.43 -1.65 -3.49
CA LEU A 76 2.65 -1.50 -2.71
C LEU A 76 3.82 -1.95 -3.56
N PHE A 77 4.86 -1.12 -3.63
CA PHE A 77 6.08 -1.48 -4.33
C PHE A 77 6.93 -2.40 -3.46
N VAL A 78 7.41 -3.49 -4.03
CA VAL A 78 8.25 -4.47 -3.34
C VAL A 78 9.48 -4.74 -4.18
N PRO A 79 10.67 -4.43 -3.67
CA PRO A 79 11.90 -4.62 -4.47
C PRO A 79 12.17 -6.05 -4.90
N ASP A 80 11.82 -7.04 -4.07
CA ASP A 80 12.03 -8.44 -4.39
C ASP A 80 10.73 -9.18 -4.09
N LEU A 81 9.84 -9.17 -5.06
CA LEU A 81 8.48 -9.64 -4.84
C LEU A 81 8.42 -11.14 -4.59
N LEU A 82 9.18 -11.93 -5.34
CA LEU A 82 9.09 -13.39 -5.17
C LEU A 82 9.56 -13.80 -3.78
N HIS A 83 10.63 -13.21 -3.29
CA HIS A 83 11.08 -13.51 -1.94
C HIS A 83 10.04 -13.06 -0.91
N TYR A 84 9.52 -11.84 -1.07
CA TYR A 84 8.54 -11.30 -0.16
C TYR A 84 7.29 -12.17 -0.11
N CYS A 85 6.81 -12.61 -1.27
CA CYS A 85 5.63 -13.47 -1.31
C CYS A 85 5.88 -14.81 -0.64
N GLY A 86 7.10 -15.33 -0.72
CA GLY A 86 7.45 -16.55 0.02
C GLY A 86 7.33 -16.34 1.52
N VAL A 87 7.79 -15.21 2.02
CA VAL A 87 7.64 -14.87 3.44
C VAL A 87 6.17 -14.75 3.81
N LEU A 88 5.37 -14.09 2.96
CA LEU A 88 3.95 -13.92 3.24
C LEU A 88 3.22 -15.27 3.26
N HIS A 89 3.58 -16.18 2.38
CA HIS A 89 3.00 -17.53 2.40
C HIS A 89 3.32 -18.22 3.72
N ASP A 90 4.55 -18.10 4.18
CA ASP A 90 4.94 -18.72 5.45
C ASP A 90 4.18 -18.14 6.63
N ARG A 91 3.78 -16.89 6.52
CA ARG A 91 3.00 -16.21 7.57
C ARG A 91 1.50 -16.42 7.44
N GLY A 92 1.06 -17.15 6.43
CA GLY A 92 -0.35 -17.46 6.27
C GLY A 92 -1.18 -16.36 5.62
N VAL A 93 -0.55 -15.42 4.91
CA VAL A 93 -1.28 -14.37 4.20
C VAL A 93 -2.06 -15.00 3.05
N ARG A 94 -3.31 -14.56 2.88
CA ARG A 94 -4.16 -15.05 1.80
C ARG A 94 -3.82 -14.34 0.50
N PHE A 95 -3.51 -15.10 -0.53
CA PHE A 95 -3.25 -14.57 -1.87
C PHE A 95 -4.51 -14.66 -2.72
N VAL A 96 -4.88 -13.53 -3.32
CA VAL A 96 -5.95 -13.49 -4.30
C VAL A 96 -5.38 -13.83 -5.66
N THR A 97 -4.17 -13.31 -5.94
CA THR A 97 -3.45 -13.62 -7.16
C THR A 97 -2.00 -13.91 -6.77
N GLU A 98 -1.51 -15.07 -7.15
CA GLU A 98 -0.12 -15.42 -6.93
C GLU A 98 0.78 -14.58 -7.82
N PRO A 99 2.08 -14.47 -7.50
CA PRO A 99 3.00 -13.70 -8.33
C PRO A 99 2.90 -14.10 -9.80
N THR A 100 2.65 -13.12 -10.64
CA THR A 100 2.41 -13.34 -12.06
C THR A 100 3.23 -12.36 -12.86
N GLN A 101 3.94 -12.86 -13.86
CA GLN A 101 4.76 -12.04 -14.73
C GLN A 101 3.88 -11.16 -15.59
N GLN A 102 4.22 -9.87 -15.63
CA GLN A 102 3.59 -8.89 -16.48
C GLN A 102 4.66 -8.29 -17.40
N PRO A 103 4.29 -7.57 -18.47
CA PRO A 103 5.31 -7.02 -19.37
C PRO A 103 6.35 -6.14 -18.68
N TRP A 104 5.94 -5.37 -17.67
CA TRP A 104 6.82 -4.42 -17.02
C TRP A 104 7.12 -4.74 -15.57
N GLY A 105 6.76 -5.94 -15.10
CA GLY A 105 7.02 -6.28 -13.73
C GLY A 105 6.36 -7.58 -13.32
N ILE A 106 6.34 -7.79 -12.02
CA ILE A 106 5.69 -8.95 -11.41
C ILE A 106 4.64 -8.42 -10.45
N MET A 107 3.46 -9.01 -10.48
CA MET A 107 2.34 -8.56 -9.68
C MET A 107 1.78 -9.72 -8.86
N ALA A 108 1.41 -9.45 -7.64
CA ALA A 108 0.62 -10.36 -6.81
C ALA A 108 -0.47 -9.55 -6.13
N MET A 109 -1.46 -10.23 -5.59
CA MET A 109 -2.52 -9.56 -4.85
C MET A 109 -2.85 -10.35 -3.61
N VAL A 110 -2.92 -9.66 -2.48
CA VAL A 110 -3.19 -10.28 -1.19
C VAL A 110 -4.43 -9.65 -0.58
N ALA A 111 -5.02 -10.35 0.38
CA ALA A 111 -6.19 -9.88 1.10
C ALA A 111 -5.89 -9.81 2.59
N ASP A 112 -6.40 -8.75 3.23
CA ASP A 112 -6.30 -8.64 4.67
C ASP A 112 -7.40 -9.46 5.34
N PRO A 113 -7.49 -9.49 6.68
CA PRO A 113 -8.50 -10.33 7.35
C PRO A 113 -9.94 -10.01 6.98
N ASP A 114 -10.23 -8.79 6.54
CA ASP A 114 -11.58 -8.42 6.11
C ASP A 114 -11.80 -8.65 4.61
N GLY A 115 -10.79 -9.11 3.90
CA GLY A 115 -10.89 -9.29 2.46
C GLY A 115 -10.55 -8.05 1.66
N ASN A 116 -10.03 -7.00 2.30
CA ASN A 116 -9.53 -5.86 1.54
C ASN A 116 -8.32 -6.29 0.72
N MET A 117 -8.32 -5.97 -0.56
CA MET A 117 -7.28 -6.45 -1.46
C MET A 117 -6.28 -5.38 -1.79
N LEU A 118 -5.00 -5.74 -1.73
CA LEU A 118 -3.89 -4.86 -2.08
C LEU A 118 -3.02 -5.56 -3.12
N ALA A 119 -2.57 -4.79 -4.10
CA ALA A 119 -1.62 -5.30 -5.09
C ALA A 119 -0.20 -5.10 -4.58
N LEU A 120 0.66 -6.04 -4.93
CA LEU A 120 2.09 -5.97 -4.67
C LEU A 120 2.78 -5.96 -6.03
N TRP A 121 3.76 -5.09 -6.19
CA TRP A 121 4.34 -4.84 -7.50
C TRP A 121 5.85 -4.70 -7.41
N GLU A 122 6.53 -5.38 -8.33
CA GLU A 122 7.96 -5.19 -8.54
C GLU A 122 8.15 -4.73 -9.97
N ASP A 123 8.81 -3.58 -10.17
CA ASP A 123 9.13 -3.09 -11.50
C ASP A 123 10.17 -3.99 -12.16
N LYS A 124 10.00 -4.23 -13.42
CA LYS A 124 10.98 -4.94 -14.19
C LYS A 124 11.14 -4.22 -15.52
N LEU A 125 12.03 -3.26 -15.51
CA LEU A 125 12.23 -2.42 -16.68
C LEU A 125 12.97 -3.19 -17.76
N PRO A 126 12.84 -2.74 -19.01
CA PRO A 126 13.63 -3.31 -20.07
C PRO A 126 15.11 -3.24 -19.74
N GLU A 127 15.86 -4.16 -20.32
CA GLU A 127 17.28 -4.25 -20.07
C GLU A 127 17.94 -2.91 -20.36
N GLY A 128 18.81 -2.47 -19.46
CA GLY A 128 19.53 -1.21 -19.63
C GLY A 128 18.87 0.00 -19.04
N GLN A 129 17.71 -0.15 -18.41
CA GLN A 129 17.01 0.96 -17.79
C GLN A 129 16.96 0.77 -16.29
N GLU A 130 17.03 1.90 -15.57
CA GLU A 130 16.96 1.87 -14.12
C GLU A 130 15.51 1.94 -13.68
N GLN A 131 15.24 1.42 -12.49
CA GLN A 131 13.93 1.50 -11.94
C GLN A 131 13.63 2.91 -11.48
N THR A 132 12.44 3.39 -11.81
CA THR A 132 12.08 4.77 -11.55
C THR A 132 11.94 5.07 -10.07
N HIS A 133 11.58 4.09 -9.26
CA HIS A 133 11.45 4.33 -7.82
C HIS A 133 12.75 4.82 -7.22
N GLN A 134 13.86 4.21 -7.62
CA GLN A 134 15.13 4.62 -7.09
C GLN A 134 15.52 6.00 -7.59
N ALA A 135 15.22 6.28 -8.82
CA ALA A 135 15.53 7.58 -9.38
C ALA A 135 14.78 8.68 -8.63
N VAL A 136 13.52 8.45 -8.32
CA VAL A 136 12.74 9.45 -7.60
C VAL A 136 13.32 9.68 -6.22
N ASP A 137 13.63 8.60 -5.54
CA ASP A 137 14.17 8.74 -4.20
C ASP A 137 15.49 9.46 -4.18
N GLN A 138 16.20 9.37 -5.25
CA GLN A 138 17.48 9.99 -5.34
C GLN A 138 17.38 11.37 -5.87
N ALA A 139 16.32 11.82 -5.99
CA ALA A 139 16.19 13.02 -6.35
C ALA A 139 16.12 13.38 -7.43
N ASP A 140 15.99 13.05 -7.75
CA ASP A 140 15.92 13.44 -8.63
C ASP A 140 16.02 13.29 -9.58
N GLY A 141 16.11 12.94 -9.67
CA GLY A 141 16.15 12.96 -10.51
C GLY A 141 16.52 12.58 -11.55
N THR A 142 17.01 11.96 -11.58
CA THR A 142 17.56 11.53 -12.53
C THR A 142 16.85 10.93 -13.25
N ALA A 143 16.17 10.73 -13.29
CA ALA A 143 15.54 9.92 -14.09
C ALA A 143 15.84 9.65 -15.22
#